data_9e6bbb69078249cac559fd6314c122e1
#
_entry.id   9e6bbb69078249cac559fd6314c122e1
#
_cell.length_a   1.000
_cell.length_b   1.000
_cell.length_c   1.000
_cell.angle_alpha   90.00
_cell.angle_beta   90.00
_cell.angle_gamma   90.00
#
_symmetry.space_group_name_H-M   'P 1'
#
loop_
_entity.id
_entity.type
_entity.pdbx_description
1 polymer ?
#
loop_
_entity_poly.entity_id
_entity_poly.type
_entity_poly.pdbx_seq_one_letter_code
_entity_poly.pdbx_strand_id
1 'polypeptide(L)'
;MDVNFQQGYEYFRKNADSFVGAVDGADFGINRVSYFNDVQFEIDKLEKSINGFVGDNTSVKQLKGDVAEIFIGHTFNVNAALNHSESRVDVIRSNKLASPDIVGIAGDVKGMKYGLKFYSTGEESAKQQAMSVFERFAKYKVHGGIDDLETYLTKHNYTEIDAILNDPIYSGQVRIIPADQLEPATQWLKIM
;
A
#
# COMPACT_ATOMS: atom_id res chain seq x y z
N MET A 1 -17.62 -8.83 -6.22
CA MET A 1 -17.39 -7.79 -5.21
C MET A 1 -18.04 -8.30 -3.92
N ASP A 2 -17.33 -8.34 -2.83
CA ASP A 2 -17.85 -8.93 -1.58
C ASP A 2 -19.00 -8.07 -1.06
N VAL A 3 -20.15 -8.71 -0.78
CA VAL A 3 -21.39 -8.07 -0.29
C VAL A 3 -21.12 -7.24 0.99
N ASN A 4 -20.17 -7.68 1.82
CA ASN A 4 -19.78 -7.00 3.06
C ASN A 4 -19.09 -5.65 2.82
N PHE A 5 -18.31 -5.51 1.73
CA PHE A 5 -17.65 -4.25 1.38
C PHE A 5 -18.69 -3.22 0.90
N GLN A 6 -19.62 -3.65 0.06
CA GLN A 6 -20.67 -2.77 -0.48
C GLN A 6 -21.62 -2.31 0.65
N GLN A 7 -21.97 -3.17 1.58
CA GLN A 7 -22.77 -2.83 2.75
C GLN A 7 -22.06 -1.86 3.69
N GLY A 8 -20.76 -2.03 3.93
CA GLY A 8 -19.95 -1.11 4.75
C GLY A 8 -19.86 0.28 4.11
N TYR A 9 -19.64 0.35 2.80
CA TYR A 9 -19.61 1.59 2.04
C TYR A 9 -20.95 2.32 2.04
N GLU A 10 -22.04 1.60 1.79
CA GLU A 10 -23.39 2.18 1.83
C GLU A 10 -23.79 2.63 3.24
N TYR A 11 -23.40 1.90 4.28
CA TYR A 11 -23.60 2.29 5.66
C TYR A 11 -22.86 3.59 5.98
N PHE A 12 -21.59 3.68 5.60
CA PHE A 12 -20.79 4.89 5.77
C PHE A 12 -21.38 6.06 5.01
N ARG A 13 -21.76 5.88 3.75
CA ARG A 13 -22.37 6.92 2.91
C ARG A 13 -23.72 7.41 3.47
N LYS A 14 -24.56 6.50 3.97
CA LYS A 14 -25.87 6.84 4.57
C LYS A 14 -25.75 7.55 5.92
N ASN A 15 -24.67 7.30 6.66
CA ASN A 15 -24.48 7.85 8.00
C ASN A 15 -23.45 8.98 8.05
N ALA A 16 -22.85 9.36 6.92
CA ALA A 16 -21.92 10.48 6.85
C ALA A 16 -22.57 11.77 7.39
N ASP A 17 -23.81 12.04 7.02
CA ASP A 17 -24.58 13.20 7.51
C ASP A 17 -24.85 13.13 9.03
N SER A 18 -25.05 11.92 9.57
CA SER A 18 -25.28 11.72 11.02
C SER A 18 -23.96 11.82 11.81
N PHE A 19 -22.85 11.46 11.22
CA PHE A 19 -21.52 11.61 11.82
C PHE A 19 -21.12 13.10 11.90
N VAL A 20 -21.50 13.87 10.92
CA VAL A 20 -21.32 15.34 10.88
C VAL A 20 -22.14 16.02 11.98
N GLY A 21 -23.36 15.54 12.26
CA GLY A 21 -24.23 16.06 13.33
C GLY A 21 -23.72 15.80 14.74
N ALA A 22 -22.96 14.75 14.98
CA ALA A 22 -22.43 14.41 16.30
C ALA A 22 -21.25 15.30 16.76
N VAL A 23 -20.61 16.02 15.84
CA VAL A 23 -19.52 16.96 16.12
C VAL A 23 -20.02 18.36 16.48
N ASP A 24 -21.33 18.57 16.52
CA ASP A 24 -22.01 19.88 16.57
C ASP A 24 -21.99 20.59 17.94
N GLY A 25 -21.20 20.15 18.88
CA GLY A 25 -21.13 20.74 20.23
C GLY A 25 -19.95 21.68 20.50
N ALA A 26 -19.00 21.82 19.61
CA ALA A 26 -17.80 22.64 19.83
C ALA A 26 -17.71 23.78 18.81
N ASP A 27 -17.35 24.94 19.29
CA ASP A 27 -17.22 26.23 18.61
C ASP A 27 -16.16 26.21 17.46
N PHE A 28 -16.50 25.58 16.33
CA PHE A 28 -15.67 25.52 15.15
C PHE A 28 -16.27 26.32 14.00
N GLY A 29 -16.20 27.66 14.11
CA GLY A 29 -16.48 28.55 12.97
C GLY A 29 -15.53 28.30 11.81
N ILE A 30 -15.91 28.67 10.58
CA ILE A 30 -15.12 28.75 9.31
C ILE A 30 -14.41 27.45 8.87
N ASN A 31 -13.85 26.62 9.76
CA ASN A 31 -13.12 25.39 9.42
C ASN A 31 -13.98 24.16 9.10
N ARG A 32 -15.29 24.19 9.38
CA ARG A 32 -16.19 23.03 9.17
C ARG A 32 -16.36 22.68 7.68
N VAL A 33 -16.58 23.69 6.86
CA VAL A 33 -16.79 23.48 5.41
C VAL A 33 -15.50 22.96 4.77
N SER A 34 -14.36 23.49 5.15
CA SER A 34 -13.05 23.06 4.67
C SER A 34 -12.75 21.61 5.08
N TYR A 35 -13.00 21.28 6.33
CA TYR A 35 -12.84 19.91 6.84
C TYR A 35 -13.73 18.89 6.13
N PHE A 36 -15.01 19.22 5.99
CA PHE A 36 -15.96 18.35 5.30
C PHE A 36 -15.57 18.14 3.85
N ASN A 37 -15.16 19.19 3.16
CA ASN A 37 -14.69 19.12 1.78
C ASN A 37 -13.42 18.28 1.64
N ASP A 38 -12.52 18.36 2.61
CA ASP A 38 -11.27 17.59 2.60
C ASP A 38 -11.54 16.07 2.76
N VAL A 39 -12.40 15.71 3.70
CA VAL A 39 -12.83 14.31 3.88
C VAL A 39 -13.57 13.79 2.64
N GLN A 40 -14.52 14.57 2.12
CA GLN A 40 -15.27 14.19 0.92
C GLN A 40 -14.34 14.02 -0.29
N PHE A 41 -13.39 14.93 -0.46
CA PHE A 41 -12.41 14.86 -1.53
C PHE A 41 -11.58 13.57 -1.49
N GLU A 42 -11.14 13.12 -0.30
CA GLU A 42 -10.38 11.86 -0.17
C GLU A 42 -11.27 10.63 -0.39
N ILE A 43 -12.56 10.68 0.00
CA ILE A 43 -13.54 9.63 -0.30
C ILE A 43 -13.77 9.52 -1.82
N ASP A 44 -13.96 10.65 -2.49
CA ASP A 44 -14.19 10.70 -3.94
C ASP A 44 -12.96 10.16 -4.71
N LYS A 45 -11.76 10.43 -4.22
CA LYS A 45 -10.52 9.84 -4.76
C LYS A 45 -10.49 8.32 -4.62
N LEU A 46 -10.85 7.80 -3.44
CA LEU A 46 -10.94 6.36 -3.20
C LEU A 46 -11.95 5.71 -4.15
N GLU A 47 -13.15 6.28 -4.25
CA GLU A 47 -14.20 5.80 -5.14
C GLU A 47 -13.74 5.79 -6.61
N LYS A 48 -13.15 6.90 -7.06
CA LYS A 48 -12.61 7.02 -8.42
C LYS A 48 -11.52 6.01 -8.71
N SER A 49 -10.63 5.77 -7.74
CA SER A 49 -9.53 4.82 -7.90
C SER A 49 -10.02 3.38 -7.97
N ILE A 50 -11.03 3.01 -7.18
CA ILE A 50 -11.63 1.68 -7.22
C ILE A 50 -12.44 1.49 -8.51
N ASN A 51 -13.29 2.46 -8.88
CA ASN A 51 -14.13 2.36 -10.07
C ASN A 51 -13.32 2.44 -11.37
N GLY A 52 -12.22 3.18 -11.38
CA GLY A 52 -11.30 3.29 -12.50
C GLY A 52 -10.29 2.14 -12.58
N PHE A 53 -10.29 1.24 -11.60
CA PHE A 53 -9.40 0.11 -11.59
C PHE A 53 -9.85 -0.95 -12.60
N VAL A 54 -9.20 -0.95 -13.74
CA VAL A 54 -9.32 -2.01 -14.74
C VAL A 54 -8.16 -2.98 -14.53
N GLY A 55 -8.45 -4.17 -14.07
CA GLY A 55 -7.45 -5.22 -13.95
C GLY A 55 -7.00 -5.68 -15.35
N ASP A 56 -5.84 -5.23 -15.78
CA ASP A 56 -5.21 -5.68 -17.02
C ASP A 56 -4.84 -7.15 -16.87
N ASN A 57 -5.62 -8.08 -17.40
CA ASN A 57 -5.30 -9.52 -17.57
C ASN A 57 -4.49 -10.17 -16.42
N THR A 58 -4.58 -9.63 -15.22
CA THR A 58 -3.82 -10.06 -14.05
C THR A 58 -4.52 -11.22 -13.36
N SER A 59 -3.74 -12.12 -12.77
CA SER A 59 -4.30 -13.21 -11.97
C SER A 59 -5.08 -12.63 -10.76
N VAL A 60 -6.06 -13.37 -10.25
CA VAL A 60 -6.81 -12.98 -9.04
C VAL A 60 -5.90 -12.66 -7.86
N LYS A 61 -4.71 -13.28 -7.77
CA LYS A 61 -3.73 -13.01 -6.72
C LYS A 61 -3.10 -11.62 -6.85
N GLN A 62 -2.76 -11.20 -8.07
CA GLN A 62 -2.22 -9.87 -8.34
C GLN A 62 -3.29 -8.81 -8.13
N LEU A 63 -4.50 -9.08 -8.64
CA LEU A 63 -5.65 -8.19 -8.43
C LEU A 63 -5.91 -7.88 -6.94
N LYS A 64 -5.79 -8.87 -6.07
CA LYS A 64 -5.92 -8.66 -4.61
C LYS A 64 -4.86 -7.70 -4.07
N GLY A 65 -3.62 -7.81 -4.54
CA GLY A 65 -2.53 -6.92 -4.15
C GLY A 65 -2.82 -5.47 -4.57
N ASP A 66 -3.12 -5.29 -5.85
CA ASP A 66 -3.41 -3.96 -6.42
C ASP A 66 -4.59 -3.26 -5.74
N VAL A 67 -5.66 -3.99 -5.48
CA VAL A 67 -6.84 -3.46 -4.75
C VAL A 67 -6.47 -3.12 -3.30
N ALA A 68 -5.65 -3.95 -2.64
CA ALA A 68 -5.21 -3.67 -1.28
C ALA A 68 -4.34 -2.40 -1.22
N GLU A 69 -3.46 -2.17 -2.19
CA GLU A 69 -2.65 -0.95 -2.28
C GLU A 69 -3.53 0.30 -2.39
N ILE A 70 -4.50 0.28 -3.31
CA ILE A 70 -5.47 1.38 -3.48
C ILE A 70 -6.24 1.61 -2.17
N PHE A 71 -6.80 0.55 -1.60
CA PHE A 71 -7.62 0.64 -0.41
C PHE A 71 -6.83 1.20 0.78
N ILE A 72 -5.64 0.68 1.05
CA ILE A 72 -4.81 1.12 2.18
C ILE A 72 -4.37 2.56 2.01
N GLY A 73 -3.87 2.95 0.83
CA GLY A 73 -3.42 4.31 0.60
C GLY A 73 -4.53 5.35 0.74
N HIS A 74 -5.68 5.10 0.13
CA HIS A 74 -6.77 6.07 0.19
C HIS A 74 -7.50 6.07 1.55
N THR A 75 -7.66 4.91 2.21
CA THR A 75 -8.24 4.88 3.57
C THR A 75 -7.32 5.56 4.59
N PHE A 76 -6.00 5.50 4.41
CA PHE A 76 -5.08 6.30 5.20
C PHE A 76 -5.39 7.80 5.04
N ASN A 77 -5.55 8.29 3.83
CA ASN A 77 -5.84 9.70 3.57
C ASN A 77 -7.20 10.14 4.14
N VAL A 78 -8.23 9.32 3.98
CA VAL A 78 -9.54 9.56 4.59
C VAL A 78 -9.42 9.65 6.12
N ASN A 79 -8.69 8.71 6.74
CA ASN A 79 -8.49 8.71 8.18
C ASN A 79 -7.66 9.91 8.65
N ALA A 80 -6.65 10.31 7.88
CA ALA A 80 -5.86 11.51 8.16
C ALA A 80 -6.74 12.77 8.10
N ALA A 81 -7.58 12.91 7.07
CA ALA A 81 -8.54 14.01 6.96
C ALA A 81 -9.53 14.02 8.13
N LEU A 82 -10.09 12.86 8.51
CA LEU A 82 -11.00 12.72 9.66
C LEU A 82 -10.35 13.12 10.99
N ASN A 83 -9.04 12.99 11.11
CA ASN A 83 -8.28 13.37 12.31
C ASN A 83 -7.57 14.72 12.18
N HIS A 84 -7.95 15.56 11.20
CA HIS A 84 -7.33 16.87 10.96
C HIS A 84 -5.80 16.80 10.75
N SER A 85 -5.30 15.67 10.28
CA SER A 85 -3.88 15.51 9.98
C SER A 85 -3.56 16.00 8.57
N GLU A 86 -2.43 16.68 8.40
CA GLU A 86 -1.89 17.07 7.10
C GLU A 86 -1.20 15.90 6.36
N SER A 87 -1.04 14.78 7.03
CA SER A 87 -0.40 13.60 6.43
C SER A 87 -1.20 13.06 5.27
N ARG A 88 -0.52 12.85 4.13
CA ARG A 88 -1.12 12.27 2.91
C ARG A 88 -0.13 11.32 2.27
N VAL A 89 -0.68 10.31 1.61
CA VAL A 89 0.08 9.35 0.82
C VAL A 89 -0.46 9.26 -0.60
N ASP A 90 0.41 8.84 -1.53
CA ASP A 90 0.04 8.46 -2.89
C ASP A 90 0.28 6.97 -3.12
N VAL A 91 -0.62 6.33 -3.84
CA VAL A 91 -0.48 4.95 -4.32
C VAL A 91 0.32 4.97 -5.61
N ILE A 92 1.46 4.29 -5.60
CA ILE A 92 2.39 4.26 -6.74
C ILE A 92 2.17 2.97 -7.53
N ARG A 93 1.57 3.08 -8.69
CA ARG A 93 1.42 1.95 -9.62
C ARG A 93 2.63 1.87 -10.52
N SER A 94 3.60 1.04 -10.14
CA SER A 94 4.85 0.89 -10.88
C SER A 94 5.22 -0.57 -11.06
N ASN A 95 5.57 -0.93 -12.27
CA ASN A 95 6.12 -2.25 -12.61
C ASN A 95 7.64 -2.36 -12.34
N LYS A 96 8.25 -1.31 -11.80
CA LYS A 96 9.68 -1.34 -11.48
C LYS A 96 9.90 -2.20 -10.23
N LEU A 97 10.85 -3.09 -10.29
CA LEU A 97 11.26 -3.88 -9.14
C LEU A 97 11.72 -2.94 -8.01
N ALA A 98 11.35 -3.25 -6.76
CA ALA A 98 11.62 -2.44 -5.57
C ALA A 98 10.95 -1.06 -5.53
N SER A 99 10.08 -0.72 -6.48
CA SER A 99 9.23 0.47 -6.33
C SER A 99 8.39 0.35 -5.06
N PRO A 100 8.26 1.41 -4.26
CA PRO A 100 7.29 1.40 -3.18
C PRO A 100 5.88 1.32 -3.75
N ASP A 101 5.00 0.67 -3.02
CA ASP A 101 3.58 0.57 -3.38
C ASP A 101 2.83 1.85 -2.97
N ILE A 102 3.27 2.48 -1.87
CA ILE A 102 2.72 3.74 -1.35
C ILE A 102 3.86 4.67 -0.94
N VAL A 103 3.70 5.97 -1.17
CA VAL A 103 4.68 7.01 -0.78
C VAL A 103 4.00 8.12 0.00
N GLY A 104 4.59 8.53 1.11
CA GLY A 104 4.17 9.70 1.88
C GLY A 104 4.50 11.00 1.13
N ILE A 105 3.52 11.86 0.90
CA ILE A 105 3.67 13.11 0.15
C ILE A 105 3.54 14.37 1.01
N ALA A 106 2.89 14.26 2.18
CA ALA A 106 2.71 15.41 3.07
C ALA A 106 2.70 15.00 4.55
N GLY A 107 2.82 15.97 5.44
CA GLY A 107 2.80 15.80 6.90
C GLY A 107 3.94 14.93 7.43
N ASP A 108 3.70 14.25 8.53
CA ASP A 108 4.69 13.44 9.25
C ASP A 108 5.19 12.22 8.45
N VAL A 109 4.44 11.81 7.44
CA VAL A 109 4.79 10.67 6.58
C VAL A 109 5.56 11.07 5.32
N LYS A 110 5.81 12.37 5.11
CA LYS A 110 6.45 12.87 3.88
C LYS A 110 7.82 12.22 3.64
N GLY A 111 7.98 11.63 2.45
CA GLY A 111 9.18 10.92 2.04
C GLY A 111 9.26 9.46 2.52
N MET A 112 8.34 9.02 3.39
CA MET A 112 8.27 7.62 3.78
C MET A 112 7.81 6.76 2.59
N LYS A 113 8.39 5.57 2.49
CA LYS A 113 8.07 4.59 1.45
C LYS A 113 7.50 3.35 2.10
N TYR A 114 6.46 2.78 1.52
CA TYR A 114 5.76 1.61 2.06
C TYR A 114 5.69 0.51 1.00
N GLY A 115 6.08 -0.69 1.39
CA GLY A 115 5.96 -1.89 0.57
C GLY A 115 4.89 -2.82 1.14
N LEU A 116 3.94 -3.22 0.32
CA LEU A 116 2.84 -4.08 0.71
C LEU A 116 3.05 -5.49 0.15
N LYS A 117 2.89 -6.51 1.00
CA LYS A 117 2.95 -7.91 0.57
C LYS A 117 1.84 -8.70 1.25
N PHE A 118 0.96 -9.23 0.41
CA PHE A 118 -0.24 -9.97 0.81
C PHE A 118 -0.17 -11.39 0.26
N TYR A 119 0.69 -12.21 0.89
CA TYR A 119 0.78 -13.63 0.57
C TYR A 119 -0.18 -14.46 1.43
N SER A 120 -0.21 -15.77 1.21
CA SER A 120 -1.12 -16.67 1.93
C SER A 120 -0.76 -16.84 3.41
N THR A 121 0.49 -16.57 3.79
CA THR A 121 0.96 -16.67 5.18
C THR A 121 1.84 -15.48 5.55
N GLY A 122 1.92 -15.16 6.84
CA GLY A 122 2.78 -14.10 7.36
C GLY A 122 4.26 -14.39 7.14
N GLU A 123 4.68 -15.64 7.25
CA GLU A 123 6.04 -16.08 6.94
C GLU A 123 6.40 -15.76 5.48
N GLU A 124 5.57 -16.14 4.52
CA GLU A 124 5.84 -15.88 3.11
C GLU A 124 5.82 -14.38 2.82
N SER A 125 4.91 -13.62 3.42
CA SER A 125 4.86 -12.16 3.29
C SER A 125 6.15 -11.51 3.81
N ALA A 126 6.65 -11.92 4.98
CA ALA A 126 7.90 -11.44 5.55
C ALA A 126 9.12 -11.84 4.70
N LYS A 127 9.19 -13.09 4.27
CA LYS A 127 10.26 -13.62 3.42
C LYS A 127 10.39 -12.86 2.11
N GLN A 128 9.28 -12.60 1.43
CA GLN A 128 9.30 -11.86 0.18
C GLN A 128 9.75 -10.39 0.35
N GLN A 129 9.48 -9.79 1.51
CA GLN A 129 9.96 -8.43 1.83
C GLN A 129 11.42 -8.39 2.31
N ALA A 130 11.93 -9.48 2.86
CA ALA A 130 13.31 -9.59 3.33
C ALA A 130 14.30 -10.09 2.25
N MET A 131 13.78 -10.60 1.14
CA MET A 131 14.58 -11.22 0.07
C MET A 131 15.55 -10.21 -0.53
N SER A 132 16.82 -10.62 -0.67
CA SER A 132 17.84 -9.84 -1.39
C SER A 132 17.59 -9.83 -2.90
N VAL A 133 18.25 -8.91 -3.60
CA VAL A 133 18.20 -8.85 -5.07
C VAL A 133 18.76 -10.13 -5.67
N PHE A 134 19.86 -10.66 -5.10
CA PHE A 134 20.48 -11.91 -5.57
C PHE A 134 19.57 -13.14 -5.39
N GLU A 135 18.93 -13.28 -4.23
CA GLU A 135 17.97 -14.37 -3.98
C GLU A 135 16.76 -14.29 -4.94
N ARG A 136 16.30 -13.08 -5.23
CA ARG A 136 15.22 -12.90 -6.21
C ARG A 136 15.64 -13.27 -7.63
N PHE A 137 16.85 -12.89 -8.03
CA PHE A 137 17.41 -13.30 -9.31
C PHE A 137 17.53 -14.84 -9.41
N ALA A 138 18.07 -15.48 -8.39
CA ALA A 138 18.21 -16.94 -8.34
C ALA A 138 16.84 -17.64 -8.49
N LYS A 139 15.82 -17.15 -7.79
CA LYS A 139 14.44 -17.64 -7.94
C LYS A 139 13.89 -17.42 -9.35
N TYR A 140 14.16 -16.28 -9.95
CA TYR A 140 13.71 -15.93 -11.30
C TYR A 140 14.35 -16.84 -12.35
N LYS A 141 15.65 -17.13 -12.22
CA LYS A 141 16.40 -18.03 -13.09
C LYS A 141 15.83 -19.45 -13.08
N VAL A 142 15.51 -20.00 -11.90
CA VAL A 142 14.92 -21.35 -11.76
C VAL A 142 13.58 -21.46 -12.51
N HIS A 143 12.84 -20.39 -12.67
CA HIS A 143 11.55 -20.37 -13.36
C HIS A 143 11.66 -20.03 -14.87
N GLY A 144 12.84 -20.19 -15.47
CA GLY A 144 13.06 -19.97 -16.92
C GLY A 144 13.14 -18.50 -17.33
N GLY A 145 13.57 -17.66 -16.40
CA GLY A 145 13.82 -16.24 -16.65
C GLY A 145 15.16 -15.96 -17.32
N ILE A 146 15.68 -14.75 -17.12
CA ILE A 146 16.99 -14.32 -17.63
C ILE A 146 18.08 -15.07 -16.85
N ASP A 147 19.01 -15.68 -17.57
CA ASP A 147 20.10 -16.47 -16.98
C ASP A 147 21.29 -15.63 -16.50
N ASP A 148 21.42 -14.43 -17.05
CA ASP A 148 22.52 -13.52 -16.78
C ASP A 148 22.09 -12.42 -15.79
N LEU A 149 22.89 -12.29 -14.72
CA LEU A 149 22.63 -11.33 -13.65
C LEU A 149 22.67 -9.87 -14.13
N GLU A 150 23.63 -9.54 -15.00
CA GLU A 150 23.80 -8.19 -15.50
C GLU A 150 22.58 -7.75 -16.33
N THR A 151 22.10 -8.62 -17.19
CA THR A 151 20.88 -8.42 -17.97
C THR A 151 19.66 -8.28 -17.06
N TYR A 152 19.57 -9.10 -15.99
CA TYR A 152 18.48 -9.00 -15.01
C TYR A 152 18.49 -7.65 -14.29
N LEU A 153 19.64 -7.21 -13.81
CA LEU A 153 19.80 -5.94 -13.10
C LEU A 153 19.49 -4.75 -14.00
N THR A 154 19.97 -4.77 -15.23
CA THR A 154 19.70 -3.72 -16.26
C THR A 154 18.21 -3.64 -16.56
N LYS A 155 17.53 -4.77 -16.78
CA LYS A 155 16.08 -4.82 -17.02
C LYS A 155 15.27 -4.20 -15.88
N HIS A 156 15.76 -4.32 -14.66
CA HIS A 156 15.10 -3.82 -13.46
C HIS A 156 15.64 -2.45 -12.99
N ASN A 157 16.49 -1.80 -13.81
CA ASN A 157 17.09 -0.49 -13.53
C ASN A 157 17.95 -0.46 -12.23
N TYR A 158 18.63 -1.54 -11.92
CA TYR A 158 19.66 -1.56 -10.90
C TYR A 158 21.02 -1.16 -11.50
N THR A 159 21.58 -0.04 -11.04
CA THR A 159 22.80 0.55 -11.61
C THR A 159 24.05 0.33 -10.77
N GLU A 160 23.90 -0.04 -9.50
CA GLU A 160 25.02 -0.26 -8.57
C GLU A 160 24.96 -1.69 -8.01
N ILE A 161 25.69 -2.58 -8.66
CA ILE A 161 25.59 -4.04 -8.46
C ILE A 161 26.05 -4.46 -7.07
N ASP A 162 27.19 -3.97 -6.61
CA ASP A 162 27.85 -4.50 -5.40
C ASP A 162 27.17 -4.05 -4.10
N ALA A 163 26.52 -2.89 -4.09
CA ALA A 163 25.82 -2.37 -2.92
C ALA A 163 24.42 -3.00 -2.70
N ILE A 164 23.80 -3.55 -3.75
CA ILE A 164 22.38 -3.93 -3.75
C ILE A 164 22.17 -5.45 -3.64
N LEU A 165 23.18 -6.25 -4.02
CA LEU A 165 22.97 -7.70 -4.18
C LEU A 165 22.53 -8.42 -2.91
N ASN A 166 23.05 -8.00 -1.76
CA ASN A 166 22.76 -8.61 -0.46
C ASN A 166 21.74 -7.80 0.36
N ASP A 167 21.37 -6.60 -0.10
CA ASP A 167 20.37 -5.80 0.59
C ASP A 167 18.97 -6.31 0.28
N PRO A 168 18.02 -6.24 1.25
CA PRO A 168 16.63 -6.51 0.97
C PRO A 168 16.13 -5.61 -0.17
N ILE A 169 15.43 -6.19 -1.15
CA ILE A 169 14.90 -5.47 -2.31
C ILE A 169 14.08 -4.23 -1.89
N TYR A 170 13.38 -4.34 -0.76
CA TYR A 170 12.57 -3.28 -0.20
C TYR A 170 13.28 -2.54 0.94
N SER A 171 14.61 -2.42 0.86
CA SER A 171 15.40 -1.65 1.83
C SER A 171 14.90 -0.21 1.90
N GLY A 172 14.81 0.34 3.12
CA GLY A 172 14.32 1.69 3.36
C GLY A 172 12.79 1.86 3.22
N GLN A 173 12.04 0.77 3.04
CA GLN A 173 10.57 0.80 3.03
C GLN A 173 9.98 0.27 4.32
N VAL A 174 8.92 0.90 4.80
CA VAL A 174 8.06 0.38 5.87
C VAL A 174 7.27 -0.80 5.31
N ARG A 175 7.31 -1.93 5.98
CA ARG A 175 6.67 -3.17 5.52
C ARG A 175 5.24 -3.26 6.03
N ILE A 176 4.29 -3.41 5.12
CA ILE A 176 2.87 -3.59 5.44
C ILE A 176 2.45 -5.00 5.04
N ILE A 177 1.83 -5.71 5.99
CA ILE A 177 1.25 -7.04 5.81
C ILE A 177 -0.12 -7.08 6.46
N PRO A 178 -1.00 -8.06 6.15
CA PRO A 178 -2.26 -8.24 6.86
C PRO A 178 -2.07 -8.37 8.38
N ALA A 179 -2.97 -7.77 9.15
CA ALA A 179 -2.85 -7.73 10.62
C ALA A 179 -2.87 -9.13 11.26
N ASP A 180 -3.64 -10.05 10.71
CA ASP A 180 -3.71 -11.45 11.11
C ASP A 180 -2.43 -12.25 10.82
N GLN A 181 -1.55 -11.70 9.98
CA GLN A 181 -0.25 -12.29 9.61
C GLN A 181 0.93 -11.71 10.42
N LEU A 182 0.70 -10.70 11.25
CA LEU A 182 1.78 -9.96 11.93
C LEU A 182 2.60 -10.86 12.87
N GLU A 183 1.93 -11.68 13.67
CA GLU A 183 2.62 -12.56 14.62
C GLU A 183 3.47 -13.63 13.92
N PRO A 184 2.96 -14.42 12.98
CA PRO A 184 3.80 -15.38 12.22
C PRO A 184 4.97 -14.73 11.48
N ALA A 185 4.75 -13.56 10.88
CA ALA A 185 5.80 -12.81 10.20
C ALA A 185 6.91 -12.36 11.17
N THR A 186 6.52 -11.87 12.34
CA THR A 186 7.46 -11.43 13.39
C THR A 186 8.26 -12.60 13.96
N GLN A 187 7.62 -13.75 14.16
CA GLN A 187 8.31 -14.96 14.62
C GLN A 187 9.33 -15.41 13.59
N TRP A 188 8.98 -15.43 12.32
CA TRP A 188 9.91 -15.80 11.26
C TRP A 188 11.14 -14.87 11.21
N LEU A 189 10.94 -13.56 11.32
CA LEU A 189 12.04 -12.58 11.31
C LEU A 189 12.99 -12.68 12.52
N LYS A 190 12.56 -13.28 13.64
CA LYS A 190 13.42 -13.51 14.82
C LYS A 190 14.32 -14.74 14.70
N ILE A 191 14.02 -15.64 13.78
CA ILE A 191 14.76 -16.88 13.57
C ILE A 191 15.90 -16.69 12.55
N MET A 192 15.78 -15.67 11.70
CA MET A 192 16.81 -15.26 10.73
C MET A 192 17.94 -14.47 11.41
#